data_ee9218c423018e60b0ce34d82b50239c
#
_entry.id   ee9218c423018e60b0ce34d82b50239c
#
_cell.length_a   1.000
_cell.length_b   1.000
_cell.length_c   1.000
_cell.angle_alpha   90.00
_cell.angle_beta   90.00
_cell.angle_gamma   90.00
#
_symmetry.space_group_name_H-M   'P 1'
#
loop_
_entity.id
_entity.type
_entity.pdbx_description
1 polymer ?
#
loop_
_entity_poly.entity_id
_entity_poly.type
_entity_poly.pdbx_seq_one_letter_code
_entity_poly.pdbx_strand_id
1 'polypeptide(L)'
;MSMNGNKKQIWAYFSMKKGMYDNDYYFYDDGTILHHYDQSMTKLDLESYVLPSSISDSEKERIISQCESECNQEIVNHIKRILKVK
;
A
#
# COMPACT_ATOMS: atom_id res chain seq x y z
N MET A 1 5.15 -6.28 -23.63
CA MET A 1 5.16 -6.23 -23.06
C MET A 1 4.75 -6.31 -22.15
N SER A 2 4.40 -6.67 -21.95
CA SER A 2 4.01 -6.63 -21.13
C SER A 2 4.46 -6.75 -20.18
N MET A 3 4.95 -6.66 -19.94
CA MET A 3 5.48 -6.60 -18.96
C MET A 3 4.87 -6.58 -17.78
N ASN A 4 3.85 -6.32 -17.76
CA ASN A 4 3.02 -6.12 -16.65
C ASN A 4 2.93 -7.27 -15.73
N GLY A 5 2.90 -8.45 -16.19
CA GLY A 5 2.80 -9.61 -15.35
C GLY A 5 4.05 -9.91 -14.56
N ASN A 6 5.08 -9.12 -14.74
CA ASN A 6 6.35 -9.39 -14.10
C ASN A 6 6.56 -8.68 -12.79
N LYS A 7 5.68 -7.77 -12.43
CA LYS A 7 5.88 -7.09 -11.16
C LYS A 7 5.49 -8.00 -10.01
N LYS A 8 6.22 -7.88 -8.92
CA LYS A 8 6.08 -8.75 -7.78
C LYS A 8 5.71 -7.96 -6.55
N GLN A 9 4.70 -8.43 -5.84
CA GLN A 9 4.32 -7.81 -4.58
C GLN A 9 5.41 -8.07 -3.54
N ILE A 10 5.88 -7.01 -2.91
CA ILE A 10 6.91 -7.13 -1.88
C ILE A 10 6.31 -7.06 -0.48
N TRP A 11 5.17 -6.39 -0.32
CA TRP A 11 4.55 -6.26 0.99
C TRP A 11 3.16 -5.65 0.81
N ALA A 12 2.32 -5.84 1.81
CA ALA A 12 0.99 -5.25 1.82
C ALA A 12 0.67 -4.74 3.21
N TYR A 13 0.02 -3.59 3.27
CA TYR A 13 -0.46 -3.01 4.50
C TYR A 13 -1.97 -3.19 4.55
N PHE A 14 -2.45 -3.81 5.63
CA PHE A 14 -3.87 -4.06 5.79
C PHE A 14 -4.40 -3.21 6.93
N SER A 15 -5.49 -2.54 6.67
CA SER A 15 -6.12 -1.69 7.66
C SER A 15 -7.63 -1.80 7.50
N MET A 16 -8.35 -1.56 8.60
CA MET A 16 -9.80 -1.51 8.54
C MET A 16 -10.25 -0.12 8.89
N LYS A 17 -11.05 0.45 8.01
CA LYS A 17 -11.55 1.79 8.23
C LYS A 17 -12.94 1.68 8.82
N LYS A 18 -13.14 2.35 9.95
CA LYS A 18 -14.44 2.35 10.64
C LYS A 18 -14.90 0.94 10.98
N GLY A 19 -13.96 0.04 11.17
CA GLY A 19 -14.24 -1.28 11.69
C GLY A 19 -14.91 -2.25 10.75
N MET A 20 -15.35 -1.81 9.57
CA MET A 20 -16.02 -2.74 8.67
C MET A 20 -15.61 -2.59 7.21
N TYR A 21 -14.93 -1.53 6.85
CA TYR A 21 -14.48 -1.34 5.48
C TYR A 21 -12.99 -1.58 5.38
N ASP A 22 -12.59 -2.36 4.41
CA ASP A 22 -11.18 -2.64 4.18
C ASP A 22 -10.50 -1.45 3.54
N ASN A 23 -9.23 -1.28 3.85
CA ASN A 23 -8.43 -0.20 3.31
C ASN A 23 -6.99 -0.68 3.25
N ASP A 24 -6.65 -1.36 2.15
CA ASP A 24 -5.39 -2.08 2.03
C ASP A 24 -4.53 -1.48 0.94
N TYR A 25 -3.21 -1.49 1.16
CA TYR A 25 -2.25 -1.02 0.16
C TYR A 25 -1.29 -2.16 -0.14
N TYR A 26 -1.11 -2.43 -1.42
CA TYR A 26 -0.19 -3.45 -1.89
C TYR A 26 0.97 -2.78 -2.60
N PHE A 27 2.18 -3.12 -2.19
CA PHE A 27 3.39 -2.49 -2.72
C PHE A 27 4.14 -3.48 -3.60
N TYR A 28 4.53 -3.03 -4.78
CA TYR A 28 5.18 -3.88 -5.77
C TYR A 28 6.62 -3.45 -6.00
N ASP A 29 7.41 -4.38 -6.53
CA ASP A 29 8.84 -4.15 -6.70
C ASP A 29 9.16 -3.09 -7.75
N ASP A 30 8.20 -2.75 -8.61
CA ASP A 30 8.40 -1.70 -9.60
C ASP A 30 8.00 -0.32 -9.07
N GLY A 31 7.64 -0.24 -7.80
CA GLY A 31 7.29 1.03 -7.18
C GLY A 31 5.83 1.40 -7.26
N THR A 32 4.99 0.55 -7.84
CA THR A 32 3.56 0.84 -7.90
C THR A 32 2.87 0.47 -6.60
N ILE A 33 1.77 1.17 -6.32
CA ILE A 33 0.95 0.94 -5.13
C ILE A 33 -0.47 0.69 -5.60
N LEU A 34 -1.02 -0.45 -5.21
CA LEU A 34 -2.42 -0.77 -5.50
C LEU A 34 -3.23 -0.56 -4.23
N HIS A 35 -4.27 0.23 -4.32
CA HIS A 35 -5.16 0.51 -3.19
C HIS A 35 -6.43 -0.31 -3.37
N HIS A 36 -6.67 -1.21 -2.43
CA HIS A 36 -7.88 -2.04 -2.39
C HIS A 36 -8.74 -1.53 -1.25
N TYR A 37 -9.99 -1.22 -1.52
CA TYR A 37 -10.83 -0.59 -0.52
C TYR A 37 -12.31 -0.86 -0.76
N ASP A 38 -13.08 -0.70 0.33
CA ASP A 38 -14.53 -0.75 0.27
C ASP A 38 -15.04 0.68 0.40
N GLN A 39 -15.84 1.13 -0.55
CA GLN A 39 -16.35 2.49 -0.52
C GLN A 39 -17.66 2.56 0.23
N SER A 40 -18.52 1.57 0.05
CA SER A 40 -19.82 1.53 0.71
C SER A 40 -20.30 0.09 0.77
N MET A 41 -21.44 -0.12 1.40
CA MET A 41 -22.01 -1.46 1.50
C MET A 41 -22.29 -2.09 0.14
N THR A 42 -22.48 -1.27 -0.89
CA THR A 42 -22.76 -1.76 -2.22
C THR A 42 -21.57 -1.66 -3.16
N LYS A 43 -20.50 -1.02 -2.73
CA LYS A 43 -19.30 -0.86 -3.55
C LYS A 43 -18.12 -1.41 -2.78
N LEU A 44 -17.97 -2.73 -2.85
CA LEU A 44 -16.92 -3.46 -2.15
C LEU A 44 -15.83 -3.89 -3.11
N ASP A 45 -14.66 -4.16 -2.55
CA ASP A 45 -13.52 -4.73 -3.28
C ASP A 45 -13.10 -3.87 -4.48
N LEU A 46 -13.10 -2.56 -4.30
CA LEU A 46 -12.63 -1.66 -5.35
C LEU A 46 -11.10 -1.61 -5.32
N GLU A 47 -10.51 -1.43 -6.49
CA GLU A 47 -9.06 -1.37 -6.62
C GLU A 47 -8.66 -0.25 -7.55
N SER A 48 -7.58 0.44 -7.21
CA SER A 48 -6.99 1.43 -8.11
C SER A 48 -5.53 1.63 -7.76
N TYR A 49 -4.73 1.93 -8.77
CA TYR A 49 -3.34 2.30 -8.51
C TYR A 49 -3.31 3.74 -8.04
N VAL A 50 -2.50 4.02 -7.03
CA VAL A 50 -2.44 5.35 -6.43
C VAL A 50 -1.01 5.87 -6.45
N LEU A 51 -0.89 7.18 -6.44
CA LEU A 51 0.42 7.83 -6.34
C LEU A 51 0.75 8.05 -4.87
N PRO A 52 2.03 8.03 -4.50
CA PRO A 52 2.41 8.29 -3.12
C PRO A 52 1.85 9.62 -2.60
N SER A 53 1.75 10.62 -3.48
CA SER A 53 1.26 11.92 -3.07
C SER A 53 -0.21 11.92 -2.69
N SER A 54 -0.96 10.90 -3.08
CA SER A 54 -2.37 10.81 -2.72
C SER A 54 -2.59 10.15 -1.36
N ILE A 55 -1.52 9.64 -0.74
CA ILE A 55 -1.60 9.02 0.58
C ILE A 55 -1.22 10.09 1.60
N SER A 56 -2.07 10.27 2.63
CA SER A 56 -1.83 11.29 3.63
C SER A 56 -0.58 10.99 4.45
N ASP A 57 -0.01 12.01 5.05
CA ASP A 57 1.19 11.83 5.86
C ASP A 57 0.93 10.91 7.05
N SER A 58 -0.22 11.03 7.69
CA SER A 58 -0.54 10.17 8.81
C SER A 58 -0.67 8.71 8.38
N GLU A 59 -1.23 8.48 7.20
CA GLU A 59 -1.35 7.13 6.69
C GLU A 59 0.03 6.57 6.31
N LYS A 60 0.88 7.41 5.73
CA LYS A 60 2.25 6.99 5.42
C LYS A 60 2.99 6.56 6.68
N GLU A 61 2.81 7.31 7.76
CA GLU A 61 3.46 6.96 9.03
C GLU A 61 2.98 5.63 9.56
N ARG A 62 1.70 5.35 9.42
CA ARG A 62 1.15 4.06 9.86
C ARG A 62 1.71 2.93 9.02
N ILE A 63 1.78 3.14 7.71
CA ILE A 63 2.31 2.13 6.80
C ILE A 63 3.76 1.82 7.16
N ILE A 64 4.56 2.86 7.35
CA ILE A 64 5.97 2.66 7.67
C ILE A 64 6.14 2.00 9.02
N SER A 65 5.37 2.42 10.02
CA SER A 65 5.45 1.83 11.34
C SER A 65 5.13 0.33 11.31
N GLN A 66 4.08 -0.04 10.57
CA GLN A 66 3.71 -1.44 10.44
C GLN A 66 4.79 -2.21 9.70
N CYS A 67 5.35 -1.62 8.66
CA CYS A 67 6.40 -2.27 7.88
C CYS A 67 7.64 -2.51 8.74
N GLU A 68 8.01 -1.54 9.56
CA GLU A 68 9.15 -1.70 10.46
C GLU A 68 8.94 -2.83 11.44
N SER A 69 7.70 -3.06 11.82
CA SER A 69 7.37 -4.11 12.77
C SER A 69 7.37 -5.50 12.12
N GLU A 70 7.10 -5.58 10.82
CA GLU A 70 6.89 -6.86 10.16
C GLU A 70 7.98 -7.28 9.18
N CYS A 71 8.77 -6.34 8.69
CA CYS A 71 9.66 -6.59 7.58
C CYS A 71 11.11 -6.36 7.94
N ASN A 72 12.01 -6.89 7.10
CA ASN A 72 13.42 -6.62 7.27
C ASN A 72 13.74 -5.22 6.77
N GLN A 73 14.96 -4.76 7.05
CA GLN A 73 15.34 -3.38 6.74
C GLN A 73 15.33 -3.09 5.26
N GLU A 74 15.60 -4.09 4.44
CA GLU A 74 15.61 -3.90 3.00
C GLU A 74 14.22 -3.52 2.48
N ILE A 75 13.21 -4.21 2.96
CA ILE A 75 11.83 -3.92 2.56
C ILE A 75 11.40 -2.57 3.14
N VAL A 76 11.76 -2.28 4.38
CA VAL A 76 11.44 -0.99 4.99
C VAL A 76 12.02 0.15 4.16
N ASN A 77 13.27 0.01 3.75
CA ASN A 77 13.91 1.05 2.93
C ASN A 77 13.20 1.21 1.60
N HIS A 78 12.78 0.10 1.01
CA HIS A 78 12.08 0.12 -0.27
C HIS A 78 10.73 0.84 -0.14
N ILE A 79 9.99 0.53 0.92
CA ILE A 79 8.69 1.17 1.16
C ILE A 79 8.85 2.67 1.40
N LYS A 80 9.85 3.06 2.19
CA LYS A 80 10.12 4.48 2.42
C LYS A 80 10.42 5.20 1.12
N ARG A 81 11.16 4.54 0.24
CA ARG A 81 11.52 5.13 -1.05
C ARG A 81 10.30 5.29 -1.93
N ILE A 82 9.43 4.27 -1.96
CA ILE A 82 8.19 4.33 -2.73
C ILE A 82 7.31 5.48 -2.23
N LEU A 83 7.16 5.59 -0.92
CA LEU A 83 6.31 6.62 -0.31
C LEU A 83 6.99 7.99 -0.26
N LYS A 84 8.28 8.06 -0.62
CA LYS A 84 9.05 9.29 -0.61
C LYS A 84 9.12 9.90 0.79
N VAL A 85 9.32 9.05 1.77
CA VAL A 85 9.48 9.43 3.16
C VAL A 85 10.95 9.29 3.51
N LYS A 86 11.46 10.24 4.29
CA LYS A 86 12.87 10.24 4.68
C LYS A 86 13.17 9.33 5.85
#